data_3740267279d9a767d7110a0e8ac1ba80
#
_entry.id   3740267279d9a767d7110a0e8ac1ba80
#
_cell.length_a   1.000
_cell.length_b   1.000
_cell.length_c   1.000
_cell.angle_alpha   90.00
_cell.angle_beta   90.00
_cell.angle_gamma   90.00
#
_symmetry.space_group_name_H-M   'P 1'
#
loop_
_entity.id
_entity.type
_entity.pdbx_description
1 polymer ?
#
loop_
_entity_poly.entity_id
_entity_poly.type
_entity_poly.pdbx_seq_one_letter_code
_entity_poly.pdbx_strand_id
1 'polypeptide(L)'
;RVPIGAYGSGGPFHSSSIESVVTNIRGIKIAYPSTGADLKGLIKSAYYDPNPVVIFEHKGLYWSKIPGTEGAKTPEPSADYVIPFGTARMAQSASNDAVEGGESALVVTYGMGVYWAQAAAEQLDEEISILDLRTLAPWDREQVMAASKRHGRVLVLTEESSSPSFAQSVQGAISEECFESLDAPVKLLGAENVPAIPLNSTLEQTMLPNAEKVTAALRELLDY
;
A
#
# COMPACT_ATOMS: atom_id res chain seq x y z
N ARG A 1 18.60 -3.70 -0.15
CA ARG A 1 17.39 -4.51 -0.42
C ARG A 1 17.03 -5.25 0.85
N VAL A 2 15.79 -5.19 1.27
CA VAL A 2 15.30 -5.77 2.53
C VAL A 2 14.07 -6.63 2.22
N PRO A 3 14.20 -7.97 2.25
CA PRO A 3 13.05 -8.86 2.17
C PRO A 3 12.19 -8.69 3.42
N ILE A 4 10.90 -8.40 3.24
CA ILE A 4 9.92 -8.21 4.31
C ILE A 4 8.61 -8.94 3.99
N GLY A 5 7.64 -8.80 4.86
CA GLY A 5 6.29 -9.30 4.66
C GLY A 5 6.04 -10.67 5.26
N ALA A 6 4.85 -10.84 5.82
CA ALA A 6 4.37 -12.08 6.39
C ALA A 6 3.81 -12.98 5.28
N TYR A 7 4.54 -14.05 5.01
CA TYR A 7 4.17 -15.04 4.03
C TYR A 7 4.79 -16.39 4.37
N GLY A 8 3.98 -17.36 4.62
CA GLY A 8 4.40 -18.73 4.81
C GLY A 8 4.93 -19.06 6.21
N SER A 9 4.36 -18.46 7.23
CA SER A 9 4.61 -18.82 8.64
C SER A 9 6.06 -18.66 9.08
N GLY A 10 6.73 -17.60 8.61
CA GLY A 10 8.13 -17.33 8.92
C GLY A 10 8.38 -16.78 10.34
N GLY A 11 7.33 -16.41 11.05
CA GLY A 11 7.40 -15.86 12.39
C GLY A 11 8.16 -14.52 12.49
N PRO A 12 8.55 -14.11 13.71
CA PRO A 12 9.12 -12.76 13.92
C PRO A 12 10.41 -12.48 13.16
N PHE A 13 11.20 -13.50 12.89
CA PHE A 13 12.53 -13.33 12.27
C PHE A 13 12.49 -13.21 10.74
N HIS A 14 11.41 -13.69 10.10
CA HIS A 14 11.35 -13.77 8.64
C HIS A 14 10.10 -13.11 8.04
N SER A 15 9.21 -12.54 8.83
CA SER A 15 7.92 -12.04 8.36
C SER A 15 7.59 -10.62 8.81
N SER A 16 8.51 -9.93 9.48
CA SER A 16 8.26 -8.59 9.99
C SER A 16 8.13 -7.57 8.87
N SER A 17 7.16 -6.68 9.04
CA SER A 17 7.03 -5.41 8.33
C SER A 17 7.58 -4.32 9.23
N ILE A 18 8.56 -3.53 8.74
CA ILE A 18 9.37 -2.60 9.55
C ILE A 18 9.43 -1.20 8.96
N GLU A 19 8.45 -0.83 8.15
CA GLU A 19 8.40 0.45 7.42
C GLU A 19 8.54 1.63 8.37
N SER A 20 7.81 1.63 9.48
CA SER A 20 7.85 2.70 10.50
C SER A 20 9.22 2.85 11.16
N VAL A 21 9.94 1.75 11.37
CA VAL A 21 11.30 1.79 11.96
C VAL A 21 12.26 2.48 11.00
N VAL A 22 12.18 2.14 9.70
CA VAL A 22 13.11 2.66 8.70
C VAL A 22 12.75 4.08 8.27
N THR A 23 11.47 4.42 8.19
CA THR A 23 11.02 5.79 7.87
C THR A 23 11.41 6.83 8.93
N ASN A 24 11.71 6.42 10.15
CA ASN A 24 12.25 7.29 11.19
C ASN A 24 13.74 7.64 10.99
N ILE A 25 14.45 6.97 10.10
CA ILE A 25 15.86 7.25 9.82
C ILE A 25 15.93 8.37 8.78
N ARG A 26 16.41 9.54 9.18
CA ARG A 26 16.51 10.70 8.31
C ARG A 26 17.65 10.54 7.29
N GLY A 27 17.44 11.06 6.08
CA GLY A 27 18.47 11.11 5.04
C GLY A 27 18.56 9.85 4.19
N ILE A 28 17.65 8.89 4.36
CA ILE A 28 17.51 7.73 3.47
C ILE A 28 16.26 7.84 2.62
N LYS A 29 16.29 7.25 1.43
CA LYS A 29 15.11 7.06 0.59
C LYS A 29 14.59 5.63 0.73
N ILE A 30 13.29 5.46 0.59
CA ILE A 30 12.63 4.16 0.82
C ILE A 30 11.66 3.89 -0.31
N ALA A 31 11.84 2.75 -0.97
CA ALA A 31 10.93 2.21 -1.98
C ALA A 31 10.27 0.92 -1.48
N TYR A 32 9.03 0.69 -1.91
CA TYR A 32 8.29 -0.54 -1.65
C TYR A 32 7.40 -0.88 -2.86
N PRO A 33 7.99 -1.41 -3.95
CA PRO A 33 7.25 -1.72 -5.16
C PRO A 33 6.28 -2.88 -4.99
N SER A 34 5.18 -2.82 -5.74
CA SER A 34 4.20 -3.90 -5.85
C SER A 34 4.38 -4.79 -7.09
N THR A 35 5.16 -4.33 -8.10
CA THR A 35 5.37 -5.05 -9.36
C THR A 35 6.84 -5.20 -9.73
N GLY A 36 7.15 -6.18 -10.59
CA GLY A 36 8.50 -6.39 -11.12
C GLY A 36 9.01 -5.21 -11.96
N ALA A 37 8.14 -4.57 -12.73
CA ALA A 37 8.50 -3.37 -13.50
C ALA A 37 8.87 -2.20 -12.57
N ASP A 38 8.05 -1.96 -11.54
CA ASP A 38 8.34 -0.90 -10.56
C ASP A 38 9.64 -1.19 -9.80
N LEU A 39 9.88 -2.45 -9.41
CA LEU A 39 11.14 -2.85 -8.77
C LEU A 39 12.34 -2.53 -9.65
N LYS A 40 12.30 -2.87 -10.96
CA LYS A 40 13.37 -2.55 -11.91
C LYS A 40 13.60 -1.04 -11.99
N GLY A 41 12.53 -0.26 -12.20
CA GLY A 41 12.61 1.20 -12.32
C GLY A 41 13.17 1.88 -11.07
N LEU A 42 12.74 1.42 -9.88
CA LEU A 42 13.19 1.97 -8.60
C LEU A 42 14.62 1.55 -8.23
N ILE A 43 15.05 0.31 -8.56
CA ILE A 43 16.46 -0.10 -8.39
C ILE A 43 17.39 0.78 -9.24
N LYS A 44 17.00 1.09 -10.47
CA LYS A 44 17.79 1.98 -11.32
C LYS A 44 17.86 3.40 -10.76
N SER A 45 16.74 3.93 -10.31
CA SER A 45 16.71 5.24 -9.62
C SER A 45 17.57 5.24 -8.36
N ALA A 46 17.54 4.16 -7.59
CA ALA A 46 18.36 4.01 -6.39
C ALA A 46 19.87 3.96 -6.70
N TYR A 47 20.24 3.35 -7.82
CA TYR A 47 21.65 3.29 -8.24
C TYR A 47 22.24 4.67 -8.56
N TYR A 48 21.43 5.58 -9.13
CA TYR A 48 21.87 6.94 -9.47
C TYR A 48 21.61 7.97 -8.35
N ASP A 49 20.97 7.56 -7.27
CA ASP A 49 20.68 8.47 -6.16
C ASP A 49 21.92 8.67 -5.27
N PRO A 50 22.28 9.90 -4.91
CA PRO A 50 23.43 10.17 -4.05
C PRO A 50 23.20 9.80 -2.58
N ASN A 51 21.94 9.55 -2.17
CA ASN A 51 21.60 9.17 -0.81
C ASN A 51 21.49 7.65 -0.65
N PRO A 52 21.65 7.13 0.57
CA PRO A 52 21.32 5.73 0.84
C PRO A 52 19.86 5.44 0.52
N VAL A 53 19.60 4.30 -0.11
CA VAL A 53 18.26 3.84 -0.48
C VAL A 53 17.98 2.47 0.11
N VAL A 54 16.83 2.33 0.76
CA VAL A 54 16.28 1.06 1.20
C VAL A 54 15.15 0.64 0.23
N ILE A 55 15.22 -0.58 -0.27
CA ILE A 55 14.15 -1.15 -1.11
C ILE A 55 13.57 -2.33 -0.34
N PHE A 56 12.33 -2.17 0.10
CA PHE A 56 11.54 -3.25 0.66
C PHE A 56 11.00 -4.15 -0.44
N GLU A 57 11.06 -5.44 -0.22
CA GLU A 57 10.60 -6.43 -1.18
C GLU A 57 9.74 -7.45 -0.47
N HIS A 58 8.43 -7.41 -0.76
CA HIS A 58 7.51 -8.38 -0.17
C HIS A 58 7.78 -9.78 -0.70
N LYS A 59 8.13 -10.71 0.17
CA LYS A 59 8.54 -12.09 -0.22
C LYS A 59 7.44 -12.85 -0.95
N GLY A 60 6.18 -12.63 -0.59
CA GLY A 60 5.04 -13.24 -1.28
C GLY A 60 4.89 -12.82 -2.74
N LEU A 61 5.47 -11.66 -3.14
CA LEU A 61 5.41 -11.16 -4.51
C LEU A 61 6.54 -11.69 -5.40
N TYR A 62 7.64 -12.24 -4.85
CA TYR A 62 8.78 -12.72 -5.65
C TYR A 62 8.40 -13.71 -6.74
N TRP A 63 7.49 -14.62 -6.43
CA TRP A 63 7.10 -15.70 -7.32
C TRP A 63 5.64 -15.61 -7.76
N SER A 64 4.90 -14.60 -7.26
CA SER A 64 3.45 -14.46 -7.44
C SER A 64 2.71 -15.79 -7.18
N LYS A 65 3.05 -16.45 -6.06
CA LYS A 65 2.46 -17.73 -5.67
C LYS A 65 1.23 -17.58 -4.79
N ILE A 66 1.00 -16.38 -4.25
CA ILE A 66 -0.20 -16.04 -3.51
C ILE A 66 -1.30 -15.81 -4.56
N PRO A 67 -2.45 -16.47 -4.47
CA PRO A 67 -3.57 -16.22 -5.38
C PRO A 67 -3.94 -14.72 -5.40
N GLY A 68 -4.20 -14.18 -6.58
CA GLY A 68 -4.50 -12.75 -6.79
C GLY A 68 -3.26 -11.85 -6.92
N THR A 69 -2.04 -12.40 -6.86
CA THR A 69 -0.81 -11.61 -7.03
C THR A 69 -0.13 -11.79 -8.40
N GLU A 70 -0.82 -12.36 -9.35
CA GLU A 70 -0.31 -12.62 -10.71
C GLU A 70 0.18 -11.35 -11.39
N GLY A 71 -0.47 -10.21 -11.12
CA GLY A 71 -0.10 -8.89 -11.60
C GLY A 71 1.26 -8.37 -11.12
N ALA A 72 1.88 -9.01 -10.09
CA ALA A 72 3.24 -8.68 -9.67
C ALA A 72 4.28 -9.08 -10.74
N LYS A 73 3.99 -10.10 -11.54
CA LYS A 73 4.78 -10.46 -12.71
C LYS A 73 4.39 -9.59 -13.89
N THR A 74 5.18 -8.59 -14.14
CA THR A 74 5.03 -7.74 -15.31
C THR A 74 6.00 -8.14 -16.41
N PRO A 75 5.71 -7.84 -17.69
CA PRO A 75 6.71 -7.84 -18.72
C PRO A 75 7.90 -6.95 -18.30
N GLU A 76 9.10 -7.35 -18.71
CA GLU A 76 10.29 -6.54 -18.43
C GLU A 76 10.19 -5.21 -19.19
N PRO A 77 10.25 -4.05 -18.51
CA PRO A 77 10.25 -2.77 -19.19
C PRO A 77 11.57 -2.50 -19.90
N SER A 78 11.60 -1.47 -20.76
CA SER A 78 12.79 -1.09 -21.52
C SER A 78 14.00 -0.83 -20.63
N ALA A 79 15.20 -0.87 -21.27
CA ALA A 79 16.45 -0.59 -20.56
C ALA A 79 16.50 0.81 -19.94
N ASP A 80 15.79 1.77 -20.49
CA ASP A 80 15.77 3.17 -20.00
C ASP A 80 14.67 3.46 -18.99
N TYR A 81 13.86 2.46 -18.65
CA TYR A 81 12.77 2.62 -17.67
C TYR A 81 13.32 2.91 -16.28
N VAL A 82 12.96 4.07 -15.73
CA VAL A 82 13.26 4.52 -14.37
C VAL A 82 12.03 5.14 -13.75
N ILE A 83 11.90 5.06 -12.44
CA ILE A 83 10.80 5.67 -11.68
C ILE A 83 11.41 6.64 -10.68
N PRO A 84 11.09 7.93 -10.75
CA PRO A 84 11.52 8.90 -9.74
C PRO A 84 10.96 8.55 -8.36
N PHE A 85 11.76 8.74 -7.31
CA PHE A 85 11.25 8.67 -5.94
C PHE A 85 10.21 9.76 -5.69
N GLY A 86 9.17 9.42 -4.95
CA GLY A 86 8.06 10.34 -4.68
C GLY A 86 7.01 10.37 -5.80
N THR A 87 6.94 9.33 -6.64
CA THR A 87 5.92 9.23 -7.69
C THR A 87 5.06 8.00 -7.45
N ALA A 88 3.80 8.19 -7.10
CA ALA A 88 2.82 7.11 -6.94
C ALA A 88 2.26 6.64 -8.30
N ARG A 89 1.50 5.55 -8.28
CA ARG A 89 0.84 4.99 -9.44
C ARG A 89 -0.62 4.69 -9.13
N MET A 90 -1.54 5.16 -9.95
CA MET A 90 -2.91 4.68 -9.90
C MET A 90 -2.94 3.25 -10.45
N ALA A 91 -3.02 2.26 -9.54
CA ALA A 91 -3.03 0.85 -9.89
C ALA A 91 -4.40 0.40 -10.44
N GLN A 92 -5.46 1.06 -9.99
CA GLN A 92 -6.83 0.92 -10.46
C GLN A 92 -7.52 2.27 -10.34
N SER A 93 -8.35 2.62 -11.31
CA SER A 93 -9.14 3.87 -11.29
C SER A 93 -10.63 3.53 -11.33
N ALA A 94 -11.39 4.16 -10.47
CA ALA A 94 -12.83 4.28 -10.62
C ALA A 94 -13.17 5.15 -11.85
N SER A 95 -14.36 5.01 -12.38
CA SER A 95 -14.84 5.89 -13.46
C SER A 95 -15.00 7.32 -12.96
N ASN A 96 -14.92 8.28 -13.88
CA ASN A 96 -15.17 9.68 -13.54
C ASN A 96 -16.58 9.89 -13.01
N ASP A 97 -17.56 9.19 -13.59
CA ASP A 97 -18.97 9.31 -13.21
C ASP A 97 -19.18 8.83 -11.76
N ALA A 98 -18.58 7.71 -11.34
CA ALA A 98 -18.66 7.23 -9.96
C ALA A 98 -17.97 8.19 -8.98
N VAL A 99 -16.84 8.76 -9.36
CA VAL A 99 -16.12 9.75 -8.52
C VAL A 99 -16.93 11.02 -8.36
N GLU A 100 -17.48 11.58 -9.46
CA GLU A 100 -18.29 12.80 -9.43
C GLU A 100 -19.65 12.57 -8.75
N GLY A 101 -20.19 11.36 -8.85
CA GLY A 101 -21.42 10.93 -8.16
C GLY A 101 -21.26 10.66 -6.66
N GLY A 102 -20.02 10.62 -6.14
CA GLY A 102 -19.75 10.25 -4.75
C GLY A 102 -19.94 8.75 -4.47
N GLU A 103 -19.89 7.91 -5.51
CA GLU A 103 -20.12 6.46 -5.46
C GLU A 103 -18.79 5.69 -5.52
N SER A 104 -17.71 6.29 -5.03
CA SER A 104 -16.37 5.70 -5.08
C SER A 104 -15.60 5.87 -3.77
N ALA A 105 -14.61 5.01 -3.57
CA ALA A 105 -13.64 5.17 -2.49
C ALA A 105 -12.20 5.03 -3.01
N LEU A 106 -11.25 5.62 -2.29
CA LEU A 106 -9.82 5.54 -2.56
C LEU A 106 -9.15 4.62 -1.55
N VAL A 107 -8.36 3.67 -2.04
CA VAL A 107 -7.39 2.94 -1.22
C VAL A 107 -6.00 3.48 -1.49
N VAL A 108 -5.32 4.00 -0.45
CA VAL A 108 -3.92 4.40 -0.49
C VAL A 108 -3.10 3.29 0.14
N THR A 109 -2.17 2.69 -0.62
CA THR A 109 -1.44 1.51 -0.18
C THR A 109 -0.10 1.34 -0.88
N TYR A 110 0.59 0.25 -0.62
CA TYR A 110 1.87 -0.15 -1.23
C TYR A 110 2.11 -1.66 -1.08
N GLY A 111 3.04 -2.21 -1.87
CA GLY A 111 3.44 -3.61 -1.75
C GLY A 111 2.27 -4.60 -1.89
N MET A 112 2.10 -5.49 -0.92
CA MET A 112 1.04 -6.50 -0.91
C MET A 112 -0.36 -5.88 -0.80
N GLY A 113 -0.50 -4.73 -0.16
CA GLY A 113 -1.78 -4.05 0.02
C GLY A 113 -2.51 -3.74 -1.30
N VAL A 114 -1.77 -3.55 -2.40
CA VAL A 114 -2.34 -3.35 -3.74
C VAL A 114 -3.22 -4.55 -4.15
N TYR A 115 -2.74 -5.76 -3.90
CA TYR A 115 -3.45 -7.00 -4.29
C TYR A 115 -4.64 -7.30 -3.39
N TRP A 116 -4.53 -7.03 -2.09
CA TRP A 116 -5.68 -7.12 -1.19
C TRP A 116 -6.78 -6.13 -1.55
N ALA A 117 -6.39 -4.91 -1.94
CA ALA A 117 -7.32 -3.88 -2.37
C ALA A 117 -8.01 -4.25 -3.71
N GLN A 118 -7.26 -4.78 -4.68
CA GLN A 118 -7.82 -5.27 -5.94
C GLN A 118 -8.82 -6.40 -5.72
N ALA A 119 -8.45 -7.41 -4.93
CA ALA A 119 -9.34 -8.53 -4.61
C ALA A 119 -10.59 -8.11 -3.81
N ALA A 120 -10.49 -7.06 -3.01
CA ALA A 120 -11.64 -6.49 -2.31
C ALA A 120 -12.55 -5.70 -3.26
N ALA A 121 -11.97 -4.93 -4.18
CA ALA A 121 -12.73 -4.17 -5.17
C ALA A 121 -13.58 -5.07 -6.08
N GLU A 122 -13.11 -6.28 -6.40
CA GLU A 122 -13.88 -7.27 -7.17
C GLU A 122 -15.12 -7.79 -6.43
N GLN A 123 -15.24 -7.55 -5.11
CA GLN A 123 -16.36 -7.99 -4.27
C GLN A 123 -17.36 -6.87 -3.96
N LEU A 124 -17.15 -5.69 -4.52
CA LEU A 124 -17.95 -4.50 -4.31
C LEU A 124 -18.62 -4.08 -5.62
N ASP A 125 -19.83 -3.58 -5.51
CA ASP A 125 -20.55 -3.01 -6.65
C ASP A 125 -20.07 -1.58 -6.95
N GLU A 126 -19.54 -0.91 -5.93
CA GLU A 126 -19.00 0.44 -5.99
C GLU A 126 -17.60 0.45 -6.60
N GLU A 127 -17.27 1.54 -7.25
CA GLU A 127 -15.98 1.68 -7.91
C GLU A 127 -14.87 2.14 -6.97
N ILE A 128 -13.81 1.36 -6.89
CA ILE A 128 -12.67 1.61 -6.02
C ILE A 128 -11.44 2.04 -6.83
N SER A 129 -10.88 3.20 -6.49
CA SER A 129 -9.54 3.59 -6.93
C SER A 129 -8.48 3.08 -5.98
N ILE A 130 -7.34 2.63 -6.54
CA ILE A 130 -6.22 2.11 -5.76
C ILE A 130 -4.95 2.89 -6.14
N LEU A 131 -4.42 3.65 -5.20
CA LEU A 131 -3.20 4.42 -5.34
C LEU A 131 -2.04 3.68 -4.66
N ASP A 132 -1.13 3.16 -5.47
CA ASP A 132 0.10 2.52 -5.05
C ASP A 132 1.20 3.55 -4.86
N LEU A 133 1.64 3.76 -3.63
CA LEU A 133 2.66 4.75 -3.28
C LEU A 133 4.02 4.44 -3.90
N ARG A 134 4.39 3.18 -4.09
CA ARG A 134 5.68 2.69 -4.60
C ARG A 134 6.90 3.16 -3.81
N THR A 135 6.85 4.34 -3.20
CA THR A 135 7.92 4.92 -2.36
C THR A 135 7.33 5.50 -1.08
N LEU A 136 8.04 5.30 0.05
CA LEU A 136 7.61 5.74 1.37
C LEU A 136 8.38 6.97 1.87
N ALA A 137 9.61 7.16 1.38
CA ALA A 137 10.41 8.33 1.69
C ALA A 137 11.26 8.72 0.45
N PRO A 138 10.92 9.82 -0.23
CA PRO A 138 9.68 10.56 -0.13
C PRO A 138 8.49 9.76 -0.68
N TRP A 139 7.29 9.99 -0.15
CA TRP A 139 6.06 9.53 -0.75
C TRP A 139 5.40 10.65 -1.56
N ASP A 140 4.51 10.30 -2.47
CA ASP A 140 3.82 11.23 -3.37
C ASP A 140 2.65 11.93 -2.66
N ARG A 141 3.01 12.92 -1.81
CA ARG A 141 2.01 13.67 -1.05
C ARG A 141 1.02 14.40 -1.94
N GLU A 142 1.47 15.00 -3.04
CA GLU A 142 0.62 15.77 -3.94
C GLU A 142 -0.47 14.89 -4.55
N GLN A 143 -0.10 13.76 -5.12
CA GLN A 143 -1.05 12.83 -5.72
C GLN A 143 -2.00 12.22 -4.69
N VAL A 144 -1.51 11.88 -3.49
CA VAL A 144 -2.35 11.37 -2.40
C VAL A 144 -3.40 12.39 -1.99
N MET A 145 -3.02 13.66 -1.75
CA MET A 145 -3.97 14.70 -1.36
C MET A 145 -4.97 15.00 -2.48
N ALA A 146 -4.52 15.08 -3.73
CA ALA A 146 -5.39 15.32 -4.87
C ALA A 146 -6.43 14.19 -5.03
N ALA A 147 -6.00 12.93 -4.95
CA ALA A 147 -6.90 11.78 -5.04
C ALA A 147 -7.85 11.71 -3.84
N SER A 148 -7.37 11.98 -2.61
CA SER A 148 -8.20 11.95 -1.40
C SER A 148 -9.32 13.00 -1.44
N LYS A 149 -9.01 14.23 -1.88
CA LYS A 149 -10.00 15.30 -2.05
C LYS A 149 -11.04 14.98 -3.11
N ARG A 150 -10.65 14.23 -4.13
CA ARG A 150 -11.52 13.88 -5.23
C ARG A 150 -12.52 12.77 -4.87
N HIS A 151 -12.11 11.83 -4.00
CA HIS A 151 -12.95 10.69 -3.62
C HIS A 151 -13.79 10.93 -2.35
N GLY A 152 -13.34 11.78 -1.43
CA GLY A 152 -14.02 12.03 -0.16
C GLY A 152 -13.98 10.88 0.84
N ARG A 153 -13.87 9.62 0.40
CA ARG A 153 -13.83 8.40 1.20
C ARG A 153 -12.48 7.69 1.01
N VAL A 154 -11.69 7.56 2.07
CA VAL A 154 -10.31 7.09 1.97
C VAL A 154 -10.02 5.98 2.99
N LEU A 155 -9.47 4.87 2.48
CA LEU A 155 -8.85 3.80 3.27
C LEU A 155 -7.33 3.85 3.06
N VAL A 156 -6.56 3.97 4.14
CA VAL A 156 -5.12 3.74 4.12
C VAL A 156 -4.87 2.29 4.55
N LEU A 157 -4.19 1.53 3.70
CA LEU A 157 -3.98 0.09 3.89
C LEU A 157 -2.49 -0.24 3.97
N THR A 158 -2.10 -1.01 4.98
CA THR A 158 -0.72 -1.47 5.19
C THR A 158 -0.69 -2.91 5.70
N GLU A 159 0.41 -3.62 5.47
CA GLU A 159 0.67 -4.89 6.15
C GLU A 159 1.28 -4.69 7.54
N GLU A 160 1.96 -3.58 7.78
CA GLU A 160 2.48 -3.23 9.10
C GLU A 160 1.33 -3.15 10.11
N SER A 161 1.62 -3.27 11.39
CA SER A 161 0.64 -3.00 12.45
C SER A 161 -0.04 -1.64 12.22
N SER A 162 -1.34 -1.54 12.46
CA SER A 162 -2.05 -0.27 12.27
C SER A 162 -1.50 0.87 13.14
N SER A 163 -0.86 0.55 14.28
CA SER A 163 -0.27 1.56 15.18
C SER A 163 0.88 0.96 16.00
N PRO A 164 2.06 1.64 16.07
CA PRO A 164 2.46 2.76 15.21
C PRO A 164 2.83 2.29 13.81
N SER A 165 2.54 3.09 12.78
CA SER A 165 2.89 2.74 11.39
C SER A 165 3.18 3.96 10.52
N PHE A 166 3.87 3.74 9.41
CA PHE A 166 4.00 4.74 8.35
C PHE A 166 2.62 5.12 7.79
N ALA A 167 1.74 4.15 7.61
CA ALA A 167 0.37 4.37 7.12
C ALA A 167 -0.45 5.28 8.04
N GLN A 168 -0.22 5.23 9.36
CA GLN A 168 -0.85 6.15 10.31
C GLN A 168 -0.41 7.61 10.09
N SER A 169 0.85 7.84 9.70
CA SER A 169 1.33 9.17 9.33
C SER A 169 0.67 9.69 8.05
N VAL A 170 0.45 8.81 7.07
CA VAL A 170 -0.30 9.15 5.84
C VAL A 170 -1.76 9.45 6.16
N GLN A 171 -2.42 8.62 6.98
CA GLN A 171 -3.78 8.84 7.46
C GLN A 171 -3.93 10.21 8.14
N GLY A 172 -3.02 10.53 9.05
CA GLY A 172 -3.01 11.82 9.76
C GLY A 172 -2.88 13.00 8.81
N ALA A 173 -1.98 12.91 7.83
CA ALA A 173 -1.78 13.95 6.83
C ALA A 173 -3.03 14.16 5.95
N ILE A 174 -3.68 13.08 5.49
CA ILE A 174 -4.93 13.17 4.72
C ILE A 174 -6.04 13.80 5.58
N SER A 175 -6.19 13.34 6.82
CA SER A 175 -7.22 13.85 7.74
C SER A 175 -7.06 15.34 8.03
N GLU A 176 -5.83 15.85 8.10
CA GLU A 176 -5.53 17.27 8.33
C GLU A 176 -5.74 18.11 7.05
N GLU A 177 -5.16 17.69 5.93
CA GLU A 177 -5.11 18.53 4.72
C GLU A 177 -6.33 18.40 3.81
N CYS A 178 -7.09 17.32 3.95
CA CYS A 178 -8.27 17.07 3.12
C CYS A 178 -9.59 17.21 3.90
N PHE A 179 -9.54 17.62 5.18
CA PHE A 179 -10.69 17.63 6.09
C PHE A 179 -11.99 18.17 5.47
N GLU A 180 -11.90 19.31 4.78
CA GLU A 180 -13.07 19.95 4.17
C GLU A 180 -13.63 19.22 2.93
N SER A 181 -12.90 18.21 2.44
CA SER A 181 -13.26 17.42 1.25
C SER A 181 -13.59 15.98 1.57
N LEU A 182 -13.60 15.60 2.86
CA LEU A 182 -13.86 14.24 3.28
C LEU A 182 -15.34 14.05 3.61
N ASP A 183 -15.94 13.00 3.04
CA ASP A 183 -17.30 12.57 3.33
C ASP A 183 -17.36 11.61 4.53
N ALA A 184 -16.24 10.98 4.87
CA ALA A 184 -16.09 10.03 5.95
C ALA A 184 -14.75 10.21 6.68
N PRO A 185 -14.62 9.73 7.94
CA PRO A 185 -13.32 9.66 8.60
C PRO A 185 -12.36 8.78 7.79
N VAL A 186 -11.10 9.23 7.62
CA VAL A 186 -10.08 8.42 6.95
C VAL A 186 -9.83 7.15 7.74
N LYS A 187 -10.12 5.99 7.15
CA LYS A 187 -9.88 4.69 7.78
C LYS A 187 -8.43 4.25 7.61
N LEU A 188 -7.93 3.55 8.61
CA LEU A 188 -6.65 2.84 8.56
C LEU A 188 -6.90 1.36 8.83
N LEU A 189 -6.43 0.51 7.93
CA LEU A 189 -6.40 -0.93 8.11
C LEU A 189 -4.95 -1.44 8.03
N GLY A 190 -4.50 -2.10 9.06
CA GLY A 190 -3.20 -2.75 9.16
C GLY A 190 -3.30 -4.09 9.86
N ALA A 191 -2.17 -4.77 10.04
CA ALA A 191 -2.14 -5.98 10.84
C ALA A 191 -2.53 -5.71 12.30
N GLU A 192 -3.05 -6.75 12.96
CA GLU A 192 -3.33 -6.71 14.40
C GLU A 192 -2.03 -6.47 15.18
N ASN A 193 -2.11 -5.60 16.18
CA ASN A 193 -0.96 -5.30 17.04
C ASN A 193 -0.77 -6.41 18.08
N VAL A 194 -0.08 -7.47 17.70
CA VAL A 194 0.25 -8.61 18.56
C VAL A 194 1.74 -8.61 18.90
N PRO A 195 2.15 -9.26 20.01
CA PRO A 195 3.55 -9.21 20.48
C PRO A 195 4.57 -9.76 19.47
N ALA A 196 4.18 -10.68 18.61
CA ALA A 196 5.02 -11.23 17.56
C ALA A 196 4.18 -11.84 16.43
N ILE A 197 4.74 -11.86 15.22
CA ILE A 197 4.11 -12.53 14.08
C ILE A 197 4.09 -14.04 14.35
N PRO A 198 2.91 -14.69 14.28
CA PRO A 198 2.78 -16.10 14.59
C PRO A 198 3.51 -17.01 13.61
N LEU A 199 4.03 -18.14 14.12
CA LEU A 199 4.55 -19.25 13.31
C LEU A 199 3.43 -20.15 12.78
N ASN A 200 2.26 -20.09 13.40
CA ASN A 200 1.08 -20.84 12.96
C ASN A 200 0.39 -20.10 11.80
N SER A 201 0.15 -20.80 10.69
CA SER A 201 -0.45 -20.20 9.48
C SER A 201 -1.84 -19.61 9.69
N THR A 202 -2.67 -20.27 10.51
CA THR A 202 -4.02 -19.76 10.82
C THR A 202 -3.95 -18.46 11.62
N LEU A 203 -3.08 -18.39 12.62
CA LEU A 203 -2.88 -17.19 13.41
C LEU A 203 -2.24 -16.06 12.59
N GLU A 204 -1.28 -16.38 11.70
CA GLU A 204 -0.68 -15.42 10.78
C GLU A 204 -1.78 -14.79 9.88
N GLN A 205 -2.64 -15.61 9.28
CA GLN A 205 -3.75 -15.14 8.44
C GLN A 205 -4.79 -14.31 9.23
N THR A 206 -5.05 -14.68 10.49
CA THR A 206 -5.95 -13.91 11.35
C THR A 206 -5.38 -12.52 11.66
N MET A 207 -4.07 -12.43 11.87
CA MET A 207 -3.38 -11.18 12.17
C MET A 207 -3.35 -10.23 10.97
N LEU A 208 -3.06 -10.74 9.78
CA LEU A 208 -2.85 -9.93 8.57
C LEU A 208 -4.14 -9.31 8.02
N PRO A 209 -4.06 -8.17 7.33
CA PRO A 209 -5.07 -7.77 6.37
C PRO A 209 -5.27 -8.83 5.29
N ASN A 210 -6.44 -8.85 4.71
CA ASN A 210 -6.81 -9.68 3.57
C ASN A 210 -7.97 -9.04 2.81
N ALA A 211 -8.37 -9.62 1.69
CA ALA A 211 -9.47 -9.08 0.88
C ALA A 211 -10.78 -8.91 1.66
N GLU A 212 -11.14 -9.86 2.53
CA GLU A 212 -12.38 -9.79 3.33
C GLU A 212 -12.37 -8.62 4.30
N LYS A 213 -11.27 -8.41 5.03
CA LYS A 213 -11.11 -7.28 5.96
C LYS A 213 -11.11 -5.94 5.22
N VAL A 214 -10.48 -5.88 4.04
CA VAL A 214 -10.48 -4.68 3.19
C VAL A 214 -11.88 -4.40 2.66
N THR A 215 -12.61 -5.42 2.18
CA THR A 215 -14.00 -5.29 1.74
C THR A 215 -14.90 -4.77 2.87
N ALA A 216 -14.75 -5.30 4.07
CA ALA A 216 -15.53 -4.84 5.23
C ALA A 216 -15.23 -3.37 5.57
N ALA A 217 -13.95 -2.97 5.55
CA ALA A 217 -13.54 -1.59 5.81
C ALA A 217 -14.05 -0.61 4.74
N LEU A 218 -14.06 -1.04 3.47
CA LEU A 218 -14.58 -0.24 2.37
C LEU A 218 -16.11 -0.08 2.44
N ARG A 219 -16.85 -1.15 2.76
CA ARG A 219 -18.30 -1.06 2.97
C ARG A 219 -18.67 -0.05 4.06
N GLU A 220 -17.98 -0.10 5.20
CA GLU A 220 -18.20 0.88 6.25
C GLU A 220 -17.90 2.33 5.81
N LEU A 221 -16.98 2.55 4.88
CA LEU A 221 -16.69 3.88 4.30
C LEU A 221 -17.77 4.31 3.30
N LEU A 222 -18.29 3.37 2.52
CA LEU A 222 -19.29 3.63 1.49
C LEU A 222 -20.69 3.87 2.09
N ASP A 223 -20.93 3.38 3.32
CA ASP A 223 -22.17 3.62 4.06
C ASP A 223 -22.29 5.05 4.63
N TYR A 224 -21.22 5.88 4.57
CA TYR A 224 -21.26 7.30 4.91
C TYR A 224 -21.86 8.13 3.76
#